data_a39fe291a408daddd773d3bc6366646f
#
_entry.id   a39fe291a408daddd773d3bc6366646f
#
_cell.length_a   1.000
_cell.length_b   1.000
_cell.length_c   1.000
_cell.angle_alpha   90.00
_cell.angle_beta   90.00
_cell.angle_gamma   90.00
#
_symmetry.space_group_name_H-M   'P 1'
#
loop_
_entity.id
_entity.type
_entity.pdbx_description
1 polymer ?
#
loop_
_entity_poly.entity_id
_entity_poly.type
_entity_poly.pdbx_seq_one_letter_code
_entity_poly.pdbx_strand_id
1 'polypeptide(L)'
;MNNYELMVIFTPVLSDEDFKGEQKRYATLVKDNGGSIVSENAWGLKSLAYPIRKKTTGLYWVMEFTAAPEFNEKLKVQLLRDENVLRHLTTKLDKYAVEYNQKKRSGVPTGTEKVVEA
;
A
#
# COMPACT_ATOMS: atom_id res chain seq x y z
N MET A 1 8.03 -15.57 8.83
CA MET A 1 7.35 -14.57 7.99
C MET A 1 8.17 -13.30 7.89
N ASN A 2 8.07 -12.63 6.76
CA ASN A 2 8.76 -11.36 6.55
C ASN A 2 7.79 -10.20 6.64
N ASN A 3 8.32 -9.01 6.95
CA ASN A 3 7.54 -7.78 6.95
C ASN A 3 7.64 -7.12 5.57
N TYR A 4 6.50 -6.67 5.06
CA TYR A 4 6.42 -6.01 3.76
C TYR A 4 5.60 -4.74 3.87
N GLU A 5 5.89 -3.79 2.99
CA GLU A 5 5.08 -2.59 2.81
C GLU A 5 4.57 -2.58 1.37
N LEU A 6 3.26 -2.46 1.22
CA LEU A 6 2.61 -2.35 -0.08
C LEU A 6 2.10 -0.93 -0.25
N MET A 7 2.52 -0.27 -1.31
CA MET A 7 1.95 1.00 -1.71
C MET A 7 1.18 0.79 -3.01
N VAL A 8 -0.07 1.21 -3.03
CA VAL A 8 -0.93 1.10 -4.21
C VAL A 8 -1.47 2.47 -4.57
N ILE A 9 -1.45 2.77 -5.86
CA ILE A 9 -2.10 3.96 -6.40
C ILE A 9 -3.29 3.48 -7.22
N PHE A 10 -4.50 3.78 -6.73
CA PHE A 10 -5.73 3.42 -7.43
C PHE A 10 -6.19 4.56 -8.32
N THR A 11 -7.02 4.23 -9.31
CA THR A 11 -7.61 5.22 -10.19
C THR A 11 -8.44 6.24 -9.41
N PRO A 12 -8.35 7.55 -9.72
CA PRO A 12 -9.09 8.56 -8.97
C PRO A 12 -10.59 8.57 -9.24
N VAL A 13 -11.07 7.76 -10.19
CA VAL A 13 -12.50 7.67 -10.49
C VAL A 13 -13.27 6.82 -9.50
N LEU A 14 -12.61 6.12 -8.58
CA LEU A 14 -13.28 5.32 -7.56
C LEU A 14 -14.00 6.23 -6.58
N SER A 15 -15.22 5.81 -6.18
CA SER A 15 -15.90 6.45 -5.06
C SER A 15 -15.18 6.10 -3.76
N ASP A 16 -15.46 6.85 -2.68
CA ASP A 16 -14.88 6.55 -1.37
C ASP A 16 -15.22 5.12 -0.93
N GLU A 17 -16.43 4.69 -1.21
CA GLU A 17 -16.90 3.34 -0.88
C GLU A 17 -16.13 2.28 -1.64
N ASP A 18 -15.93 2.47 -2.94
CA ASP A 18 -15.17 1.55 -3.78
C ASP A 18 -13.69 1.53 -3.38
N PHE A 19 -13.13 2.67 -3.02
CA PHE A 19 -11.75 2.76 -2.54
C PHE A 19 -11.58 1.94 -1.25
N LYS A 20 -12.50 2.09 -0.31
CA LYS A 20 -12.47 1.29 0.93
C LYS A 20 -12.66 -0.19 0.65
N GLY A 21 -13.51 -0.53 -0.29
CA GLY A 21 -13.74 -1.91 -0.71
C GLY A 21 -12.48 -2.57 -1.26
N GLU A 22 -11.72 -1.85 -2.08
CA GLU A 22 -10.46 -2.34 -2.61
C GLU A 22 -9.44 -2.56 -1.50
N GLN A 23 -9.32 -1.62 -0.57
CA GLN A 23 -8.43 -1.75 0.59
C GLN A 23 -8.77 -3.00 1.40
N LYS A 24 -10.04 -3.20 1.69
CA LYS A 24 -10.52 -4.35 2.45
C LYS A 24 -10.23 -5.66 1.73
N ARG A 25 -10.39 -5.68 0.41
CA ARG A 25 -10.15 -6.87 -0.40
C ARG A 25 -8.69 -7.32 -0.29
N TYR A 26 -7.75 -6.40 -0.39
CA TYR A 26 -6.32 -6.73 -0.26
C TYR A 26 -5.94 -7.10 1.17
N ALA A 27 -6.49 -6.44 2.17
CA ALA A 27 -6.28 -6.80 3.56
C ALA A 27 -6.80 -8.22 3.85
N THR A 28 -7.97 -8.56 3.34
CA THR A 28 -8.54 -9.90 3.48
C THR A 28 -7.67 -10.95 2.78
N LEU A 29 -7.14 -10.62 1.61
CA LEU A 29 -6.25 -11.52 0.88
C LEU A 29 -5.02 -11.88 1.72
N VAL A 30 -4.42 -10.90 2.40
CA VAL A 30 -3.29 -11.14 3.31
C VAL A 30 -3.69 -12.09 4.43
N LYS A 31 -4.81 -11.81 5.09
CA LYS A 31 -5.29 -12.62 6.22
C LYS A 31 -5.64 -14.04 5.80
N ASP A 32 -6.26 -14.21 4.65
CA ASP A 32 -6.67 -15.52 4.15
C ASP A 32 -5.47 -16.41 3.79
N ASN A 33 -4.33 -15.81 3.54
CA ASN A 33 -3.09 -16.53 3.22
C ASN A 33 -2.15 -16.63 4.42
N GLY A 34 -2.67 -16.47 5.64
CA GLY A 34 -1.91 -16.66 6.87
C GLY A 34 -1.07 -15.46 7.30
N GLY A 35 -1.20 -14.34 6.62
CA GLY A 35 -0.50 -13.13 7.00
C GLY A 35 -1.25 -12.30 8.04
N SER A 36 -0.61 -11.23 8.49
CA SER A 36 -1.19 -10.30 9.46
C SER A 36 -0.99 -8.88 8.98
N ILE A 37 -1.98 -8.03 9.23
CA ILE A 37 -1.89 -6.60 8.93
C ILE A 37 -1.25 -5.90 10.12
N VAL A 38 -0.16 -5.18 9.88
CA VAL A 38 0.51 -4.38 10.91
C VAL A 38 -0.09 -2.98 10.95
N SER A 39 -0.26 -2.35 9.80
CA SER A 39 -0.90 -1.04 9.72
C SER A 39 -1.43 -0.78 8.32
N GLU A 40 -2.43 0.10 8.23
CA GLU A 40 -2.98 0.58 6.96
C GLU A 40 -3.10 2.08 7.04
N ASN A 41 -2.81 2.75 5.93
CA ASN A 41 -2.90 4.20 5.87
C ASN A 41 -3.38 4.61 4.47
N ALA A 42 -4.57 5.19 4.40
CA ALA A 42 -5.12 5.72 3.16
C ALA A 42 -4.81 7.21 3.11
N TRP A 43 -3.98 7.61 2.15
CA TRP A 43 -3.60 9.01 1.99
C TRP A 43 -4.60 9.79 1.16
N GLY A 44 -5.47 9.10 0.43
CA GLY A 44 -6.47 9.72 -0.41
C GLY A 44 -5.90 10.25 -1.73
N LEU A 45 -6.56 11.25 -2.26
CA LEU A 45 -6.23 11.82 -3.57
C LEU A 45 -4.94 12.62 -3.51
N LYS A 46 -3.99 12.28 -4.36
CA LYS A 46 -2.70 12.97 -4.48
C LYS A 46 -2.36 13.20 -5.94
N SER A 47 -1.60 14.26 -6.20
CA SER A 47 -1.06 14.51 -7.53
C SER A 47 0.07 13.55 -7.83
N LEU A 48 0.09 13.04 -9.06
CA LEU A 48 1.17 12.18 -9.54
C LEU A 48 2.32 13.04 -10.06
N ALA A 49 3.55 12.58 -9.84
CA ALA A 49 4.73 13.28 -10.35
C ALA A 49 4.73 13.31 -11.89
N TYR A 50 4.14 12.30 -12.52
CA TYR A 50 3.96 12.21 -13.96
C TYR A 50 2.67 11.42 -14.23
N PRO A 51 2.02 11.64 -15.38
CA PRO A 51 0.77 10.94 -15.68
C PRO A 51 0.96 9.42 -15.80
N ILE A 52 0.00 8.67 -15.27
CA ILE A 52 -0.09 7.22 -15.44
C ILE A 52 -1.43 6.95 -16.13
N ARG A 53 -1.40 6.28 -17.28
CA ARG A 53 -2.61 6.00 -18.07
C ARG A 53 -3.45 7.28 -18.30
N LYS A 54 -2.79 8.40 -18.57
CA LYS A 54 -3.40 9.72 -18.77
C LYS A 54 -4.05 10.30 -17.52
N LYS A 55 -3.83 9.71 -16.34
CA LYS A 55 -4.30 10.25 -15.07
C LYS A 55 -3.20 11.08 -14.42
N THR A 56 -3.55 12.24 -13.89
CA THR A 56 -2.62 13.13 -13.23
C THR A 56 -2.73 13.07 -11.71
N THR A 57 -3.74 12.38 -11.20
CA THR A 57 -3.96 12.16 -9.76
C THR A 57 -4.22 10.68 -9.51
N GLY A 58 -4.12 10.27 -8.25
CA GLY A 58 -4.41 8.91 -7.85
C GLY A 58 -4.78 8.83 -6.39
N LEU A 59 -5.43 7.73 -6.02
CA LEU A 59 -5.78 7.45 -4.64
C LEU A 59 -4.69 6.57 -4.04
N TYR A 60 -3.96 7.10 -3.07
CA TYR A 60 -2.81 6.43 -2.45
C TYR A 60 -3.23 5.65 -1.21
N TRP A 61 -2.75 4.43 -1.11
CA TRP A 61 -2.96 3.57 0.04
C TRP A 61 -1.69 2.79 0.34
N VAL A 62 -1.33 2.75 1.62
CA VAL A 62 -0.14 2.03 2.10
C VAL A 62 -0.57 1.03 3.14
N MET A 63 -0.08 -0.20 3.03
CA MET A 63 -0.36 -1.26 3.99
C MET A 63 0.96 -1.93 4.38
N GLU A 64 1.22 -2.00 5.68
CA GLU A 64 2.32 -2.80 6.21
C GLU A 64 1.75 -4.12 6.72
N PHE A 65 2.37 -5.23 6.32
CA PHE A 65 1.87 -6.55 6.68
C PHE A 65 3.01 -7.55 6.82
N THR A 66 2.71 -8.66 7.49
CA THR A 66 3.62 -9.82 7.55
C THR A 66 3.03 -10.96 6.73
N ALA A 67 3.86 -11.65 6.00
CA ALA A 67 3.42 -12.77 5.18
C ALA A 67 4.60 -13.68 4.83
N ALA A 68 4.30 -14.89 4.37
CA ALA A 68 5.30 -15.77 3.80
C ALA A 68 5.79 -15.22 2.45
N PRO A 69 7.05 -15.44 2.09
CA PRO A 69 7.58 -14.92 0.80
C PRO A 69 6.76 -15.33 -0.41
N GLU A 70 6.20 -16.51 -0.41
CA GLU A 70 5.40 -17.05 -1.52
C GLU A 70 4.13 -16.25 -1.77
N PHE A 71 3.61 -15.56 -0.75
CA PHE A 71 2.41 -14.76 -0.88
C PHE A 71 2.60 -13.61 -1.86
N ASN A 72 3.81 -13.07 -1.99
CA ASN A 72 4.08 -11.93 -2.87
C ASN A 72 3.73 -12.21 -4.33
N GLU A 73 3.91 -13.44 -4.79
CA GLU A 73 3.54 -13.82 -6.15
C GLU A 73 2.03 -13.75 -6.35
N LYS A 74 1.26 -14.24 -5.38
CA LYS A 74 -0.20 -14.17 -5.42
C LYS A 74 -0.68 -12.72 -5.39
N LEU A 75 -0.09 -11.91 -4.52
CA LEU A 75 -0.43 -10.50 -4.40
C LEU A 75 -0.15 -9.76 -5.70
N LYS A 76 1.00 -9.98 -6.30
CA LYS A 76 1.39 -9.36 -7.55
C LYS A 76 0.40 -9.67 -8.66
N VAL A 77 -0.03 -10.93 -8.77
CA VAL A 77 -1.00 -11.35 -9.79
C VAL A 77 -2.32 -10.61 -9.60
N GLN A 78 -2.81 -10.51 -8.36
CA GLN A 78 -4.06 -9.80 -8.08
C GLN A 78 -3.95 -8.32 -8.43
N LEU A 79 -2.84 -7.68 -8.07
CA LEU A 79 -2.62 -6.27 -8.37
C LEU A 79 -2.56 -6.01 -9.89
N LEU A 80 -1.90 -6.90 -10.63
CA LEU A 80 -1.79 -6.76 -12.09
C LEU A 80 -3.14 -6.96 -12.80
N ARG A 81 -4.02 -7.77 -12.23
CA ARG A 81 -5.35 -8.03 -12.80
C ARG A 81 -6.37 -6.97 -12.43
N ASP A 82 -6.08 -6.15 -11.42
CA ASP A 82 -7.03 -5.15 -10.94
C ASP A 82 -6.95 -3.90 -11.84
N GLU A 83 -8.00 -3.67 -12.60
CA GLU A 83 -8.09 -2.52 -13.50
C GLU A 83 -8.09 -1.18 -12.76
N ASN A 84 -8.45 -1.20 -11.47
CA ASN A 84 -8.48 0.01 -10.65
C ASN A 84 -7.10 0.39 -10.11
N VAL A 85 -6.11 -0.48 -10.25
CA VAL A 85 -4.74 -0.21 -9.79
C VAL A 85 -3.94 0.43 -10.92
N LEU A 86 -3.50 1.67 -10.71
CA LEU A 86 -2.62 2.36 -11.67
C LEU A 86 -1.17 1.93 -11.49
N ARG A 87 -0.75 1.79 -10.23
CA ARG A 87 0.63 1.42 -9.90
C ARG A 87 0.67 0.78 -8.52
N HIS A 88 1.61 -0.13 -8.33
CA HIS A 88 1.85 -0.74 -7.04
C HIS A 88 3.33 -0.97 -6.82
N LEU A 89 3.73 -0.98 -5.55
CA LEU A 89 5.10 -1.27 -5.15
C LEU A 89 5.06 -2.05 -3.84
N THR A 90 5.69 -3.22 -3.83
CA THR A 90 5.85 -4.03 -2.61
C THR A 90 7.31 -4.01 -2.22
N THR A 91 7.60 -3.61 -0.99
CA THR A 91 8.95 -3.51 -0.46
C THR A 91 9.09 -4.43 0.74
N LYS A 92 10.14 -5.23 0.75
CA LYS A 92 10.49 -6.03 1.93
C LYS A 92 11.15 -5.12 2.95
N LEU A 93 10.63 -5.12 4.17
CA LEU A 93 11.15 -4.29 5.24
C LEU A 93 12.19 -5.05 6.05
N ASP A 94 13.30 -4.38 6.36
CA ASP A 94 14.27 -4.90 7.30
C ASP A 94 13.92 -4.48 8.73
N LYS A 95 14.72 -4.91 9.69
CA LYS A 95 14.49 -4.58 11.10
C LYS A 95 14.44 -3.07 11.35
N TYR A 96 15.33 -2.32 10.73
CA TYR A 96 15.40 -0.87 10.93
C TYR A 96 14.18 -0.16 10.35
N ALA A 97 13.72 -0.59 9.18
CA ALA A 97 12.54 -0.03 8.56
C ALA A 97 11.30 -0.30 9.41
N VAL A 98 11.18 -1.48 9.99
CA VAL A 98 10.07 -1.82 10.88
C VAL A 98 10.06 -0.93 12.11
N GLU A 99 11.21 -0.74 12.75
CA GLU A 99 11.33 0.15 13.92
C GLU A 99 11.01 1.59 13.57
N TYR A 100 11.48 2.07 12.43
CA TYR A 100 11.19 3.40 11.95
C TYR A 100 9.69 3.61 11.73
N ASN A 101 9.03 2.65 11.10
CA ASN A 101 7.59 2.73 10.85
C ASN A 101 6.80 2.72 12.16
N GLN A 102 7.24 1.97 13.16
CA GLN A 102 6.61 1.97 14.47
C GLN A 102 6.70 3.34 15.14
N LYS A 103 7.86 3.97 15.10
CA LYS A 103 8.04 5.32 15.64
C LYS A 103 7.16 6.32 14.93
N LYS A 104 7.07 6.22 13.62
CA LYS A 104 6.23 7.08 12.81
C LYS A 104 4.75 6.95 13.19
N ARG A 105 4.29 5.71 13.42
CA ARG A 105 2.90 5.47 13.84
C ARG A 105 2.61 5.99 15.24
N SER A 106 3.60 6.03 16.12
CA SER A 106 3.42 6.54 17.47
C SER A 106 3.40 8.06 17.54
N GLY A 107 3.48 8.73 16.42
CA GLY A 107 3.38 10.18 16.35
C GLY A 107 4.69 10.93 16.54
N VAL A 108 5.82 10.21 16.52
CA VAL A 108 7.13 10.87 16.59
C VAL A 108 7.36 11.66 15.31
N PRO A 109 7.62 12.97 15.37
CA PRO A 109 7.84 13.75 14.16
C PRO A 109 9.06 13.26 13.40
N THR A 110 8.90 13.12 12.11
CA THR A 110 10.01 12.80 11.21
C THR A 110 9.98 13.81 10.07
N GLY A 111 11.12 14.31 9.69
CA GLY A 111 11.21 15.24 8.57
C GLY A 111 11.12 14.56 7.22
N THR A 112 10.93 13.25 7.20
CA THR A 112 11.02 12.45 5.98
C THR A 112 9.68 12.03 5.40
N GLU A 113 8.57 12.35 6.04
CA GLU A 113 7.27 11.90 5.61
C GLU A 113 6.92 12.28 4.18
N LYS A 114 7.26 13.47 3.77
CA LYS A 114 7.00 13.94 2.42
C LYS A 114 7.83 13.25 1.35
N VAL A 115 8.87 12.56 1.73
CA VAL A 115 9.70 11.81 0.80
C VAL A 115 8.94 10.61 0.25
N VAL A 116 8.03 10.08 1.04
CA VAL A 116 7.25 8.90 0.67
C VAL A 116 6.36 9.15 -0.53
N GLU A 117 5.98 10.40 -0.76
CA GLU A 117 5.10 10.78 -1.85
C GLU A 117 5.81 10.92 -3.19
N ALA A 118 7.10 10.99 -3.17
CA ALA A 118 7.88 11.19 -4.39
C ALA A 118 7.81 9.99 -5.34
#